data_aa3fbf34f642b3cdf7385327ab112899
#
_entry.id   aa3fbf34f642b3cdf7385327ab112899
#
_cell.length_a   1.000
_cell.length_b   1.000
_cell.length_c   1.000
_cell.angle_alpha   90.00
_cell.angle_beta   90.00
_cell.angle_gamma   90.00
#
_symmetry.space_group_name_H-M   'P 1'
#
loop_
_entity.id
_entity.type
_entity.pdbx_description
1 polymer ?
#
loop_
_entity_poly.entity_id
_entity_poly.type
_entity_poly.pdbx_seq_one_letter_code
_entity_poly.pdbx_strand_id
1 'polypeptide(L)'
;YRDGLLREDEAEHLLAFCDNSGPAFAVGALGVGVFGSAGGGMLLWGIHAISAAAVGILFRRRTRGGEAPIKPPRRTPDFGAALGGAVTAAGQTILQIGAYVIFFSALIASLGALGFPDTLAGELALCTGEPLSFFRALFTGALELSSGVGAMAGLPLTPGSLALGEFLLSWGGLCVHGQAGAAAEGLKMRKRLGGKLLQGVLSAALAYAAASIIM
;
A
#
# COMPACT_ATOMS: atom_id res chain seq x y z
N TYR A 1 -15.50 13.35 -4.18
CA TYR A 1 -16.72 12.96 -3.49
C TYR A 1 -17.26 14.13 -2.65
N ARG A 2 -16.45 14.70 -1.76
CA ARG A 2 -16.82 15.86 -0.92
C ARG A 2 -17.23 17.09 -1.75
N ASP A 3 -16.61 17.27 -2.89
CA ASP A 3 -16.93 18.37 -3.84
C ASP A 3 -18.11 18.04 -4.76
N GLY A 4 -18.80 16.92 -4.56
CA GLY A 4 -19.92 16.49 -5.39
C GLY A 4 -19.55 16.09 -6.81
N LEU A 5 -18.27 15.78 -7.08
CA LEU A 5 -17.78 15.38 -8.41
C LEU A 5 -17.95 13.87 -8.68
N LEU A 6 -18.08 13.08 -7.61
CA LEU A 6 -18.21 11.64 -7.64
C LEU A 6 -19.41 11.21 -6.78
N ARG A 7 -20.05 10.13 -7.18
CA ARG A 7 -21.02 9.44 -6.33
C ARG A 7 -20.30 8.57 -5.30
N GLU A 8 -20.99 8.17 -4.23
CA GLU A 8 -20.45 7.30 -3.18
C GLU A 8 -19.90 5.99 -3.75
N ASP A 9 -20.67 5.32 -4.64
CA ASP A 9 -20.27 4.05 -5.24
C ASP A 9 -19.06 4.15 -6.17
N GLU A 10 -18.89 5.30 -6.86
CA GLU A 10 -17.73 5.61 -7.69
C GLU A 10 -16.49 5.89 -6.82
N ALA A 11 -16.64 6.69 -5.78
CA ALA A 11 -15.56 6.98 -4.83
C ALA A 11 -15.07 5.71 -4.12
N GLU A 12 -16.00 4.85 -3.63
CA GLU A 12 -15.65 3.56 -3.04
C GLU A 12 -14.97 2.61 -4.04
N HIS A 13 -15.34 2.68 -5.33
CA HIS A 13 -14.67 1.88 -6.36
C HIS A 13 -13.24 2.38 -6.58
N LEU A 14 -13.04 3.68 -6.71
CA LEU A 14 -11.70 4.27 -6.86
C LEU A 14 -10.80 3.94 -5.67
N LEU A 15 -11.30 3.98 -4.44
CA LEU A 15 -10.55 3.59 -3.25
C LEU A 15 -10.04 2.15 -3.29
N ALA A 16 -10.65 1.25 -4.06
CA ALA A 16 -10.22 -0.14 -4.14
C ALA A 16 -8.87 -0.31 -4.87
N PHE A 17 -8.47 0.63 -5.75
CA PHE A 17 -7.29 0.48 -6.60
C PHE A 17 -6.45 1.74 -6.84
N CYS A 18 -6.96 2.95 -6.53
CA CYS A 18 -6.25 4.20 -6.85
C CYS A 18 -5.20 4.61 -5.80
N ASP A 19 -5.30 4.11 -4.56
CA ASP A 19 -4.35 4.41 -3.50
C ASP A 19 -3.17 3.44 -3.58
N ASN A 20 -2.09 3.87 -4.22
CA ASN A 20 -0.94 3.03 -4.53
C ASN A 20 0.37 3.66 -4.05
N SER A 21 1.34 2.80 -3.74
CA SER A 21 2.69 3.22 -3.39
C SER A 21 3.36 3.90 -4.58
N GLY A 22 4.01 5.04 -4.31
CA GLY A 22 4.70 5.80 -5.33
C GLY A 22 6.00 5.13 -5.80
N PRO A 23 6.49 5.47 -7.01
CA PRO A 23 7.74 4.91 -7.55
C PRO A 23 8.95 5.19 -6.65
N ALA A 24 8.97 6.32 -5.94
CA ALA A 24 10.07 6.64 -5.02
C ALA A 24 10.21 5.60 -3.89
N PHE A 25 9.11 5.08 -3.36
CA PHE A 25 9.15 4.05 -2.34
C PHE A 25 9.47 2.66 -2.93
N ALA A 26 8.82 2.29 -4.04
CA ALA A 26 9.04 1.00 -4.69
C ALA A 26 10.46 0.86 -5.23
N VAL A 27 10.99 1.90 -5.91
CA VAL A 27 12.34 1.87 -6.47
C VAL A 27 13.39 2.20 -5.43
N GLY A 28 13.17 3.24 -4.61
CA GLY A 28 14.15 3.71 -3.63
C GLY A 28 14.26 2.79 -2.42
N ALA A 29 13.16 2.61 -1.68
CA ALA A 29 13.21 1.85 -0.43
C ALA A 29 13.31 0.35 -0.70
N LEU A 30 12.41 -0.21 -1.51
CA LEU A 30 12.37 -1.65 -1.76
C LEU A 30 13.46 -2.07 -2.78
N GLY A 31 13.50 -1.45 -3.97
CA GLY A 31 14.43 -1.83 -5.03
C GLY A 31 15.89 -1.60 -4.64
N VAL A 32 16.27 -0.36 -4.35
CA VAL A 32 17.67 -0.01 -4.02
C VAL A 32 17.99 -0.37 -2.57
N GLY A 33 17.11 0.01 -1.62
CA GLY A 33 17.37 -0.13 -0.19
C GLY A 33 17.41 -1.58 0.30
N VAL A 34 16.49 -2.43 -0.18
CA VAL A 34 16.41 -3.85 0.21
C VAL A 34 17.17 -4.74 -0.77
N PHE A 35 16.91 -4.61 -2.07
CA PHE A 35 17.41 -5.53 -3.08
C PHE A 35 18.67 -5.04 -3.83
N GLY A 36 19.16 -3.84 -3.56
CA GLY A 36 20.35 -3.29 -4.21
C GLY A 36 20.20 -3.03 -5.71
N SER A 37 18.95 -3.00 -6.24
CA SER A 37 18.67 -2.93 -7.67
C SER A 37 17.57 -1.92 -8.02
N ALA A 38 17.94 -0.83 -8.65
CA ALA A 38 16.97 0.14 -9.18
C ALA A 38 16.11 -0.48 -10.29
N GLY A 39 16.71 -1.31 -11.17
CA GLY A 39 16.00 -2.03 -12.23
C GLY A 39 14.96 -3.02 -11.67
N GLY A 40 15.34 -3.76 -10.62
CA GLY A 40 14.41 -4.61 -9.88
C GLY A 40 13.25 -3.81 -9.27
N GLY A 41 13.55 -2.66 -8.66
CA GLY A 41 12.53 -1.77 -8.12
C GLY A 41 11.56 -1.23 -9.18
N MET A 42 12.06 -0.90 -10.38
CA MET A 42 11.22 -0.49 -11.52
C MET A 42 10.31 -1.60 -12.00
N LEU A 43 10.83 -2.84 -12.06
CA LEU A 43 10.03 -4.02 -12.40
C LEU A 43 8.90 -4.22 -11.39
N LEU A 44 9.21 -4.19 -10.10
CA LEU A 44 8.23 -4.32 -9.03
C LEU A 44 7.17 -3.22 -9.11
N TRP A 45 7.58 -1.96 -9.31
CA TRP A 45 6.62 -0.86 -9.47
C TRP A 45 5.71 -1.06 -10.69
N GLY A 46 6.24 -1.59 -11.79
CA GLY A 46 5.45 -1.96 -12.98
C GLY A 46 4.40 -3.03 -12.67
N ILE A 47 4.80 -4.09 -11.96
CA ILE A 47 3.90 -5.17 -11.50
C ILE A 47 2.82 -4.60 -10.58
N HIS A 48 3.21 -3.73 -9.64
CA HIS A 48 2.30 -3.02 -8.74
C HIS A 48 1.22 -2.24 -9.50
N ALA A 49 1.62 -1.45 -10.50
CA ALA A 49 0.71 -0.65 -11.31
C ALA A 49 -0.25 -1.52 -12.15
N ILE A 50 0.27 -2.58 -12.77
CA ILE A 50 -0.53 -3.55 -13.55
C ILE A 50 -1.54 -4.25 -12.65
N SER A 51 -1.14 -4.69 -11.48
CA SER A 51 -2.01 -5.35 -10.49
C SER A 51 -3.11 -4.41 -10.00
N ALA A 52 -2.80 -3.13 -9.74
CA ALA A 52 -3.79 -2.13 -9.38
C ALA A 52 -4.83 -1.94 -10.49
N ALA A 53 -4.38 -1.80 -11.74
CA ALA A 53 -5.27 -1.67 -12.89
C ALA A 53 -6.18 -2.91 -13.07
N ALA A 54 -5.63 -4.11 -12.89
CA ALA A 54 -6.38 -5.36 -12.95
C ALA A 54 -7.48 -5.41 -11.87
N VAL A 55 -7.16 -5.02 -10.62
CA VAL A 55 -8.15 -4.92 -9.54
C VAL A 55 -9.23 -3.88 -9.87
N GLY A 56 -8.84 -2.73 -10.43
CA GLY A 56 -9.78 -1.71 -10.87
C GLY A 56 -10.80 -2.25 -11.89
N ILE A 57 -10.33 -3.06 -12.84
CA ILE A 57 -11.19 -3.72 -13.84
C ILE A 57 -12.11 -4.77 -13.18
N LEU A 58 -11.56 -5.62 -12.31
CA LEU A 58 -12.31 -6.69 -11.63
C LEU A 58 -13.40 -6.15 -10.70
N PHE A 59 -13.13 -5.04 -10.01
CA PHE A 59 -14.09 -4.40 -9.12
C PHE A 59 -15.06 -3.45 -9.85
N ARG A 60 -14.89 -3.29 -11.17
CA ARG A 60 -15.74 -2.45 -11.99
C ARG A 60 -17.17 -2.97 -11.97
N ARG A 61 -18.05 -2.27 -11.28
CA ARG A 61 -19.49 -2.47 -11.41
C ARG A 61 -20.00 -1.65 -12.59
N ARG A 62 -20.90 -2.23 -13.39
CA ARG A 62 -21.72 -1.43 -14.29
C ARG A 62 -22.52 -0.47 -13.41
N THR A 63 -22.19 0.79 -13.45
CA THR A 63 -22.93 1.85 -12.77
C THR A 63 -24.35 1.83 -13.35
N ARG A 64 -25.35 1.50 -12.50
CA ARG A 64 -26.75 1.73 -12.85
C ARG A 64 -26.90 3.24 -12.93
N GLY A 65 -27.40 3.72 -14.09
CA GLY A 65 -27.57 5.14 -14.38
C GLY A 65 -28.25 5.87 -13.21
N GLY A 66 -27.50 6.76 -12.58
CA GLY A 66 -27.97 7.77 -11.65
C GLY A 66 -27.69 9.12 -12.28
N GLU A 67 -28.31 10.18 -11.80
CA GLU A 67 -28.04 11.53 -12.24
C GLU A 67 -26.54 11.83 -12.14
N ALA A 68 -25.99 12.42 -13.20
CA ALA A 68 -24.58 12.84 -13.19
C ALA A 68 -24.35 13.84 -12.04
N PRO A 69 -23.20 13.78 -11.36
CA PRO A 69 -22.89 14.76 -10.32
C PRO A 69 -23.03 16.18 -10.86
N ILE A 70 -23.65 17.06 -10.09
CA ILE A 70 -23.76 18.47 -10.43
C ILE A 70 -22.34 19.04 -10.42
N LYS A 71 -21.83 19.45 -11.61
CA LYS A 71 -20.52 20.11 -11.67
C LYS A 71 -20.59 21.44 -10.95
N PRO A 72 -19.85 21.64 -9.85
CA PRO A 72 -19.78 22.94 -9.21
C PRO A 72 -19.17 23.96 -10.20
N PRO A 73 -19.54 25.24 -10.10
CA PRO A 73 -18.93 26.26 -10.94
C PRO A 73 -17.42 26.30 -10.70
N ARG A 74 -16.62 26.07 -11.75
CA ARG A 74 -15.17 26.19 -11.69
C ARG A 74 -14.79 27.64 -11.42
N ARG A 75 -14.49 27.98 -10.18
CA ARG A 75 -13.68 29.14 -9.86
C ARG A 75 -12.23 28.76 -10.09
N THR A 76 -11.55 29.41 -10.99
CA THR A 76 -10.09 29.34 -11.12
C THR A 76 -9.51 30.08 -9.90
N PRO A 77 -8.88 29.38 -8.93
CA PRO A 77 -8.24 30.05 -7.82
C PRO A 77 -7.07 30.90 -8.37
N ASP A 78 -6.80 32.03 -7.73
CA ASP A 78 -5.54 32.74 -7.94
C ASP A 78 -4.36 31.82 -7.64
N PHE A 79 -3.30 31.90 -8.47
CA PHE A 79 -2.13 31.00 -8.37
C PHE A 79 -1.52 31.02 -6.96
N GLY A 80 -1.40 32.19 -6.34
CA GLY A 80 -0.85 32.34 -5.00
C GLY A 80 -1.69 31.61 -3.94
N ALA A 81 -3.02 31.76 -4.01
CA ALA A 81 -3.95 31.07 -3.11
C ALA A 81 -3.92 29.55 -3.34
N ALA A 82 -3.85 29.10 -4.59
CA ALA A 82 -3.76 27.67 -4.91
C ALA A 82 -2.45 27.06 -4.40
N LEU A 83 -1.31 27.72 -4.61
CA LEU A 83 -0.02 27.27 -4.10
C LEU A 83 0.03 27.23 -2.59
N GLY A 84 -0.42 28.30 -1.90
CA GLY A 84 -0.47 28.35 -0.43
C GLY A 84 -1.35 27.25 0.15
N GLY A 85 -2.53 27.02 -0.45
CA GLY A 85 -3.41 25.92 -0.06
C GLY A 85 -2.78 24.54 -0.27
N ALA A 86 -2.11 24.31 -1.39
CA ALA A 86 -1.43 23.04 -1.67
C ALA A 86 -0.29 22.75 -0.68
N VAL A 87 0.54 23.75 -0.36
CA VAL A 87 1.63 23.64 0.62
C VAL A 87 1.07 23.31 2.01
N THR A 88 0.02 24.00 2.44
CA THR A 88 -0.63 23.75 3.75
C THR A 88 -1.22 22.35 3.81
N ALA A 89 -1.94 21.93 2.77
CA ALA A 89 -2.51 20.59 2.69
C ALA A 89 -1.43 19.49 2.69
N ALA A 90 -0.34 19.69 1.95
CA ALA A 90 0.80 18.77 1.95
C ALA A 90 1.44 18.65 3.35
N GLY A 91 1.65 19.77 4.04
CA GLY A 91 2.19 19.79 5.40
C GLY A 91 1.31 19.02 6.39
N GLN A 92 0.00 19.25 6.36
CA GLN A 92 -0.96 18.53 7.19
C GLN A 92 -0.95 17.02 6.89
N THR A 93 -0.91 16.65 5.60
CA THR A 93 -0.85 15.24 5.18
C THR A 93 0.41 14.55 5.70
N ILE A 94 1.59 15.20 5.58
CA ILE A 94 2.86 14.66 6.08
C ILE A 94 2.80 14.45 7.59
N LEU A 95 2.28 15.40 8.35
CA LEU A 95 2.12 15.28 9.80
C LEU A 95 1.17 14.13 10.18
N GLN A 96 0.06 13.99 9.47
CA GLN A 96 -0.88 12.91 9.68
C GLN A 96 -0.25 11.55 9.39
N ILE A 97 0.44 11.40 8.25
CA ILE A 97 1.17 10.17 7.91
C ILE A 97 2.19 9.84 9.00
N GLY A 98 3.00 10.82 9.43
CA GLY A 98 4.00 10.65 10.48
C GLY A 98 3.38 10.18 11.80
N ALA A 99 2.25 10.74 12.21
CA ALA A 99 1.54 10.35 13.42
C ALA A 99 1.07 8.88 13.37
N TYR A 100 0.52 8.44 12.23
CA TYR A 100 0.13 7.04 12.03
C TYR A 100 1.35 6.11 12.08
N VAL A 101 2.43 6.46 11.40
CA VAL A 101 3.67 5.64 11.40
C VAL A 101 4.22 5.53 12.82
N ILE A 102 4.30 6.63 13.58
CA ILE A 102 4.76 6.61 14.98
C ILE A 102 3.86 5.73 15.84
N PHE A 103 2.54 5.87 15.72
CA PHE A 103 1.58 5.05 16.47
C PHE A 103 1.76 3.55 16.17
N PHE A 104 1.83 3.16 14.89
CA PHE A 104 2.00 1.76 14.52
C PHE A 104 3.38 1.22 14.87
N SER A 105 4.44 2.04 14.79
CA SER A 105 5.78 1.65 15.25
C SER A 105 5.80 1.40 16.77
N ALA A 106 5.13 2.24 17.56
CA ALA A 106 4.99 2.02 19.00
C ALA A 106 4.15 0.76 19.31
N LEU A 107 3.08 0.52 18.54
CA LEU A 107 2.28 -0.70 18.65
C LEU A 107 3.11 -1.95 18.34
N ILE A 108 3.88 -1.95 17.24
CA ILE A 108 4.78 -3.06 16.87
C ILE A 108 5.81 -3.31 17.97
N ALA A 109 6.43 -2.27 18.52
CA ALA A 109 7.38 -2.40 19.63
C ALA A 109 6.73 -2.99 20.89
N SER A 110 5.51 -2.57 21.23
CA SER A 110 4.73 -3.09 22.36
C SER A 110 4.36 -4.55 22.17
N LEU A 111 3.91 -4.92 20.98
CA LEU A 111 3.63 -6.32 20.61
C LEU A 111 4.90 -7.17 20.64
N GLY A 112 6.05 -6.60 20.21
CA GLY A 112 7.36 -7.24 20.30
C GLY A 112 7.74 -7.63 21.72
N ALA A 113 7.44 -6.77 22.70
CA ALA A 113 7.65 -7.06 24.12
C ALA A 113 6.79 -8.25 24.63
N LEU A 114 5.69 -8.56 23.94
CA LEU A 114 4.82 -9.71 24.20
C LEU A 114 5.17 -10.94 23.34
N GLY A 115 6.26 -10.90 22.57
CA GLY A 115 6.72 -11.98 21.71
C GLY A 115 6.14 -12.00 20.29
N PHE A 116 5.24 -11.07 19.95
CA PHE A 116 4.78 -10.91 18.55
C PHE A 116 5.74 -9.93 17.81
N PRO A 117 6.13 -10.18 16.57
CA PRO A 117 5.70 -11.30 15.68
C PRO A 117 6.56 -12.57 15.81
N ASP A 118 7.57 -12.59 16.69
CA ASP A 118 8.64 -13.58 16.69
C ASP A 118 8.17 -15.00 16.95
N THR A 119 7.28 -15.17 17.91
CA THR A 119 6.73 -16.50 18.22
C THR A 119 6.02 -17.10 17.01
N LEU A 120 5.11 -16.36 16.41
CA LEU A 120 4.34 -16.83 15.24
C LEU A 120 5.24 -16.99 13.99
N ALA A 121 6.17 -16.07 13.80
CA ALA A 121 7.15 -16.15 12.72
C ALA A 121 8.08 -17.37 12.87
N GLY A 122 8.46 -17.72 14.10
CA GLY A 122 9.27 -18.89 14.38
C GLY A 122 8.57 -20.21 14.06
N GLU A 123 7.30 -20.34 14.44
CA GLU A 123 6.50 -21.53 14.10
C GLU A 123 6.35 -21.70 12.58
N LEU A 124 6.06 -20.60 11.85
CA LEU A 124 5.93 -20.67 10.40
C LEU A 124 7.27 -20.94 9.70
N ALA A 125 8.38 -20.39 10.21
CA ALA A 125 9.71 -20.69 9.69
C ALA A 125 10.06 -22.17 9.81
N LEU A 126 9.74 -22.80 10.93
CA LEU A 126 9.91 -24.25 11.14
C LEU A 126 9.06 -25.08 10.19
N CYS A 127 7.83 -24.65 9.90
CA CYS A 127 6.91 -25.39 9.04
C CYS A 127 7.26 -25.25 7.53
N THR A 128 7.79 -24.12 7.12
CA THR A 128 7.98 -23.80 5.68
C THR A 128 9.42 -23.89 5.22
N GLY A 129 10.40 -23.80 6.15
CA GLY A 129 11.82 -23.68 5.83
C GLY A 129 12.29 -22.29 5.40
N GLU A 130 11.36 -21.31 5.33
CA GLU A 130 11.71 -19.92 5.06
C GLU A 130 12.35 -19.28 6.31
N PRO A 131 13.26 -18.30 6.17
CA PRO A 131 13.94 -17.69 7.31
C PRO A 131 12.95 -16.93 8.21
N LEU A 132 13.25 -16.90 9.51
CA LEU A 132 12.48 -16.16 10.52
C LEU A 132 12.24 -14.69 10.11
N SER A 133 13.25 -14.05 9.53
CA SER A 133 13.19 -12.66 9.04
C SER A 133 12.13 -12.44 7.96
N PHE A 134 11.83 -13.47 7.16
CA PHE A 134 10.76 -13.41 6.15
C PHE A 134 9.40 -13.19 6.80
N PHE A 135 9.06 -14.00 7.80
CA PHE A 135 7.77 -13.90 8.50
C PHE A 135 7.71 -12.69 9.43
N ARG A 136 8.83 -12.29 10.04
CA ARG A 136 8.93 -11.00 10.74
C ARG A 136 8.56 -9.85 9.83
N ALA A 137 9.14 -9.78 8.64
CA ALA A 137 8.85 -8.75 7.66
C ALA A 137 7.39 -8.79 7.22
N LEU A 138 6.82 -9.99 6.99
CA LEU A 138 5.41 -10.17 6.65
C LEU A 138 4.48 -9.60 7.73
N PHE A 139 4.64 -10.00 8.99
CA PHE A 139 3.75 -9.57 10.07
C PHE A 139 3.94 -8.09 10.42
N THR A 140 5.19 -7.62 10.47
CA THR A 140 5.49 -6.22 10.72
C THR A 140 4.94 -5.33 9.61
N GLY A 141 5.15 -5.73 8.36
CA GLY A 141 4.68 -4.99 7.19
C GLY A 141 3.17 -5.08 6.99
N ALA A 142 2.53 -6.15 7.46
CA ALA A 142 1.07 -6.21 7.50
C ALA A 142 0.46 -5.15 8.43
N LEU A 143 1.19 -4.73 9.44
CA LEU A 143 0.81 -3.62 10.34
C LEU A 143 1.28 -2.27 9.79
N GLU A 144 2.59 -2.14 9.45
CA GLU A 144 3.19 -0.89 8.97
C GLU A 144 4.22 -1.19 7.87
N LEU A 145 3.96 -0.65 6.69
CA LEU A 145 4.70 -0.95 5.46
C LEU A 145 6.20 -0.66 5.58
N SER A 146 6.58 0.52 6.09
CA SER A 146 7.99 0.95 6.13
C SER A 146 8.82 0.08 7.07
N SER A 147 8.26 -0.25 8.23
CA SER A 147 8.86 -1.18 9.20
C SER A 147 9.01 -2.58 8.63
N GLY A 148 8.00 -3.05 7.88
CA GLY A 148 8.04 -4.34 7.20
C GLY A 148 9.13 -4.40 6.13
N VAL A 149 9.21 -3.38 5.28
CA VAL A 149 10.26 -3.27 4.26
C VAL A 149 11.63 -3.16 4.91
N GLY A 150 11.77 -2.41 6.01
CA GLY A 150 13.00 -2.36 6.80
C GLY A 150 13.41 -3.73 7.36
N ALA A 151 12.43 -4.54 7.81
CA ALA A 151 12.67 -5.88 8.32
C ALA A 151 13.08 -6.90 7.22
N MET A 152 12.88 -6.57 5.95
CA MET A 152 13.38 -7.35 4.82
C MET A 152 14.88 -7.16 4.56
N ALA A 153 15.51 -6.17 5.18
CA ALA A 153 16.95 -5.92 5.01
C ALA A 153 17.75 -7.18 5.36
N GLY A 154 18.62 -7.60 4.43
CA GLY A 154 19.42 -8.82 4.59
C GLY A 154 18.71 -10.12 4.18
N LEU A 155 17.45 -10.09 3.73
CA LEU A 155 16.86 -11.24 3.07
C LEU A 155 17.57 -11.53 1.75
N PRO A 156 17.81 -12.80 1.42
CA PRO A 156 18.37 -13.16 0.13
C PRO A 156 17.42 -12.76 -1.01
N LEU A 157 17.99 -12.35 -2.14
CA LEU A 157 17.21 -12.02 -3.32
C LEU A 157 16.69 -13.33 -3.96
N THR A 158 15.46 -13.68 -3.66
CA THR A 158 14.76 -14.88 -4.13
C THR A 158 13.40 -14.51 -4.71
N PRO A 159 12.78 -15.38 -5.52
CA PRO A 159 11.39 -15.17 -5.94
C PRO A 159 10.43 -14.94 -4.77
N GLY A 160 10.65 -15.65 -3.64
CA GLY A 160 9.86 -15.49 -2.43
C GLY A 160 10.01 -14.10 -1.78
N SER A 161 11.24 -13.61 -1.62
CA SER A 161 11.49 -12.28 -1.03
C SER A 161 10.95 -11.14 -1.91
N LEU A 162 11.04 -11.28 -3.24
CA LEU A 162 10.45 -10.31 -4.18
C LEU A 162 8.92 -10.32 -4.10
N ALA A 163 8.31 -11.51 -4.02
CA ALA A 163 6.87 -11.66 -3.82
C ALA A 163 6.40 -11.06 -2.50
N LEU A 164 7.16 -11.27 -1.40
CA LEU A 164 6.87 -10.66 -0.11
C LEU A 164 6.91 -9.13 -0.20
N GLY A 165 7.98 -8.57 -0.78
CA GLY A 165 8.12 -7.12 -0.94
C GLY A 165 6.96 -6.52 -1.73
N GLU A 166 6.57 -7.18 -2.81
CA GLU A 166 5.47 -6.74 -3.66
C GLU A 166 4.11 -6.87 -2.97
N PHE A 167 3.91 -7.95 -2.20
CA PHE A 167 2.71 -8.09 -1.36
C PHE A 167 2.59 -6.93 -0.38
N LEU A 168 3.67 -6.63 0.36
CA LEU A 168 3.68 -5.55 1.34
C LEU A 168 3.46 -4.19 0.68
N LEU A 169 4.11 -3.94 -0.46
CA LEU A 169 3.95 -2.71 -1.24
C LEU A 169 2.49 -2.48 -1.66
N SER A 170 1.81 -3.54 -2.09
CA SER A 170 0.43 -3.50 -2.57
C SER A 170 -0.60 -3.50 -1.44
N TRP A 171 -0.35 -4.23 -0.37
CA TRP A 171 -1.19 -4.23 0.83
C TRP A 171 -1.13 -2.89 1.58
N GLY A 172 0.07 -2.32 1.74
CA GLY A 172 0.31 -1.02 2.39
C GLY A 172 0.31 -1.05 3.92
N GLY A 173 -0.09 -2.14 4.56
CA GLY A 173 -0.22 -2.25 6.02
C GLY A 173 -1.48 -1.62 6.59
N LEU A 174 -1.87 -2.04 7.80
CA LEU A 174 -3.03 -1.48 8.52
C LEU A 174 -2.86 0.02 8.79
N CYS A 175 -1.62 0.49 8.93
CA CYS A 175 -1.27 1.91 9.06
C CYS A 175 -1.87 2.74 7.91
N VAL A 176 -1.60 2.35 6.65
CA VAL A 176 -2.12 3.05 5.47
C VAL A 176 -3.64 2.87 5.33
N HIS A 177 -4.17 1.72 5.74
CA HIS A 177 -5.64 1.53 5.79
C HIS A 177 -6.31 2.48 6.78
N GLY A 178 -5.70 2.70 7.96
CA GLY A 178 -6.17 3.68 8.93
C GLY A 178 -6.13 5.12 8.39
N GLN A 179 -5.01 5.51 7.74
CA GLN A 179 -4.85 6.83 7.10
C GLN A 179 -5.93 7.05 6.03
N ALA A 180 -6.12 6.07 5.15
CA ALA A 180 -7.12 6.16 4.10
C ALA A 180 -8.55 6.21 4.65
N GLY A 181 -8.84 5.48 5.73
CA GLY A 181 -10.13 5.53 6.43
C GLY A 181 -10.42 6.91 7.01
N ALA A 182 -9.42 7.55 7.62
CA ALA A 182 -9.55 8.90 8.14
C ALA A 182 -9.75 9.94 7.01
N ALA A 183 -9.06 9.76 5.88
CA ALA A 183 -9.21 10.66 4.73
C ALA A 183 -10.53 10.45 3.97
N ALA A 184 -11.04 9.22 3.95
CA ALA A 184 -12.25 8.81 3.23
C ALA A 184 -13.51 8.84 4.11
N GLU A 185 -13.63 9.85 4.97
CA GLU A 185 -14.76 10.02 5.91
C GLU A 185 -16.11 9.86 5.19
N GLY A 186 -16.97 9.00 5.73
CA GLY A 186 -18.29 8.69 5.18
C GLY A 186 -18.32 7.59 4.10
N LEU A 187 -17.16 7.09 3.62
CA LEU A 187 -17.09 6.00 2.65
C LEU A 187 -16.81 4.64 3.31
N LYS A 188 -17.34 3.57 2.71
CA LYS A 188 -17.14 2.21 3.23
C LYS A 188 -15.77 1.67 2.79
N MET A 189 -14.92 1.32 3.76
CA MET A 189 -13.58 0.80 3.51
C MET A 189 -13.55 -0.66 3.03
N ARG A 190 -14.68 -1.36 3.04
CA ARG A 190 -14.74 -2.81 2.70
C ARG A 190 -14.22 -3.13 1.30
N LYS A 191 -14.59 -2.31 0.29
CA LYS A 191 -14.11 -2.48 -1.09
C LYS A 191 -12.60 -2.24 -1.19
N ARG A 192 -12.11 -1.22 -0.46
CA ARG A 192 -10.67 -0.93 -0.41
C ARG A 192 -9.87 -2.08 0.21
N LEU A 193 -10.29 -2.59 1.36
CA LEU A 193 -9.62 -3.71 2.01
C LEU A 193 -9.57 -4.94 1.10
N GLY A 194 -10.71 -5.32 0.50
CA GLY A 194 -10.77 -6.44 -0.45
C GLY A 194 -9.94 -6.20 -1.70
N GLY A 195 -9.98 -4.99 -2.26
CA GLY A 195 -9.18 -4.61 -3.43
C GLY A 195 -7.68 -4.66 -3.16
N LYS A 196 -7.24 -4.12 -2.02
CA LYS A 196 -5.82 -4.12 -1.63
C LYS A 196 -5.29 -5.51 -1.30
N LEU A 197 -6.09 -6.35 -0.64
CA LEU A 197 -5.70 -7.74 -0.40
C LEU A 197 -5.57 -8.51 -1.72
N LEU A 198 -6.54 -8.36 -2.62
CA LEU A 198 -6.48 -8.99 -3.95
C LEU A 198 -5.28 -8.46 -4.76
N GLN A 199 -5.03 -7.15 -4.73
CA GLN A 199 -3.85 -6.55 -5.37
C GLN A 199 -2.56 -7.15 -4.80
N GLY A 200 -2.46 -7.27 -3.47
CA GLY A 200 -1.30 -7.85 -2.79
C GLY A 200 -1.02 -9.29 -3.22
N VAL A 201 -2.05 -10.13 -3.26
CA VAL A 201 -1.91 -11.52 -3.71
C VAL A 201 -1.55 -11.61 -5.19
N LEU A 202 -2.23 -10.83 -6.04
CA LEU A 202 -1.97 -10.83 -7.48
C LEU A 202 -0.56 -10.33 -7.81
N SER A 203 -0.14 -9.22 -7.20
CA SER A 203 1.18 -8.64 -7.43
C SER A 203 2.30 -9.55 -6.91
N ALA A 204 2.11 -10.18 -5.75
CA ALA A 204 3.05 -11.17 -5.22
C ALA A 204 3.21 -12.37 -6.16
N ALA A 205 2.11 -12.91 -6.69
CA ALA A 205 2.16 -14.00 -7.65
C ALA A 205 2.87 -13.61 -8.95
N LEU A 206 2.62 -12.41 -9.48
CA LEU A 206 3.29 -11.89 -10.66
C LEU A 206 4.79 -11.64 -10.40
N ALA A 207 5.15 -11.10 -9.24
CA ALA A 207 6.55 -10.87 -8.86
C ALA A 207 7.31 -12.21 -8.71
N TYR A 208 6.68 -13.19 -8.06
CA TYR A 208 7.24 -14.53 -7.95
C TYR A 208 7.50 -15.16 -9.32
N ALA A 209 6.49 -15.14 -10.20
CA ALA A 209 6.60 -15.71 -11.54
C ALA A 209 7.66 -14.98 -12.38
N ALA A 210 7.68 -13.64 -12.37
CA ALA A 210 8.69 -12.88 -13.09
C ALA A 210 10.11 -13.16 -12.58
N ALA A 211 10.30 -13.22 -11.27
CA ALA A 211 11.59 -13.55 -10.66
C ALA A 211 12.05 -14.97 -11.01
N SER A 212 11.16 -15.96 -11.00
CA SER A 212 11.47 -17.35 -11.33
C SER A 212 11.88 -17.55 -12.80
N ILE A 213 11.55 -16.59 -13.69
CA ILE A 213 11.97 -16.62 -15.10
C ILE A 213 13.32 -15.92 -15.31
N ILE A 214 13.59 -14.86 -14.53
CA ILE A 214 14.74 -13.98 -14.72
C ILE A 214 15.98 -14.49 -13.95
N MET A 215 15.77 -15.14 -12.81
CA MET A 215 16.81 -15.66 -11.90
C MET A 215 17.11 -17.13 -12.17
#